data_7182d8fc7d788e027ce680409c1b485c
#
_entry.id   7182d8fc7d788e027ce680409c1b485c
#
_cell.length_a   1.000
_cell.length_b   1.000
_cell.length_c   1.000
_cell.angle_alpha   90.00
_cell.angle_beta   90.00
_cell.angle_gamma   90.00
#
_symmetry.space_group_name_H-M   'P 1'
#
loop_
_entity.id
_entity.type
_entity.pdbx_description
1 polymer ?
#
loop_
_entity_poly.entity_id
_entity_poly.type
_entity_poly.pdbx_seq_one_letter_code
_entity_poly.pdbx_strand_id
1 'polypeptide(L)'
;MDKDLIMEDYKGFLENLECKVIDNVKGPDIKMFNSAMLAYIGDAVYELFVRTFLVSKGSSQAGKLHKKAVLFVKAKAQAEIIDKISEYLTEEEKDVVRRGRNAKTTSMPKNAELAYYKHATGFEALLGYLYLNNNLDRLLQIMNYIPDIIEEK
;
A
#
# COMPACT_ATOMS: atom_id res chain seq x y z
N MET A 1 -7.74 -15.43 -14.77
CA MET A 1 -8.01 -15.66 -13.33
C MET A 1 -8.84 -14.50 -12.82
N ASP A 2 -9.89 -14.81 -12.10
CA ASP A 2 -10.83 -13.81 -11.61
C ASP A 2 -10.15 -12.93 -10.54
N LYS A 3 -10.26 -11.60 -10.68
CA LYS A 3 -9.71 -10.63 -9.73
C LYS A 3 -10.31 -10.83 -8.33
N ASP A 4 -11.58 -11.16 -8.26
CA ASP A 4 -12.29 -11.36 -7.00
C ASP A 4 -11.74 -12.58 -6.25
N LEU A 5 -11.42 -13.66 -6.95
CA LEU A 5 -10.81 -14.84 -6.34
C LEU A 5 -9.43 -14.57 -5.73
N ILE A 6 -8.61 -13.79 -6.44
CA ILE A 6 -7.26 -13.40 -5.96
C ILE A 6 -7.39 -12.57 -4.69
N MET A 7 -8.36 -11.67 -4.64
CA MET A 7 -8.57 -10.79 -3.51
C MET A 7 -9.14 -11.53 -2.30
N GLU A 8 -9.98 -12.55 -2.51
CA GLU A 8 -10.43 -13.42 -1.42
C GLU A 8 -9.26 -14.22 -0.81
N ASP A 9 -8.39 -14.78 -1.64
CA ASP A 9 -7.20 -15.49 -1.17
C ASP A 9 -6.25 -14.57 -0.38
N TYR A 10 -6.07 -13.34 -0.85
CA TYR A 10 -5.26 -12.33 -0.16
C TYR A 10 -5.89 -11.90 1.17
N LYS A 11 -7.21 -11.72 1.20
CA LYS A 11 -7.97 -11.44 2.42
C LYS A 11 -7.79 -12.54 3.45
N GLY A 12 -8.01 -13.80 3.05
CA GLY A 12 -7.81 -14.95 3.93
C GLY A 12 -6.40 -15.04 4.49
N PHE A 13 -5.39 -14.71 3.68
CA PHE A 13 -4.02 -14.65 4.14
C PHE A 13 -3.81 -13.54 5.18
N LEU A 14 -4.30 -12.33 4.94
CA LEU A 14 -4.19 -11.21 5.88
C LEU A 14 -4.94 -11.47 7.18
N GLU A 15 -6.11 -12.07 7.12
CA GLU A 15 -6.88 -12.47 8.32
C GLU A 15 -6.12 -13.48 9.16
N ASN A 16 -5.44 -14.43 8.54
CA ASN A 16 -4.59 -15.41 9.22
C ASN A 16 -3.29 -14.80 9.80
N LEU A 17 -2.90 -13.62 9.36
CA LEU A 17 -1.83 -12.84 9.98
C LEU A 17 -2.29 -12.11 11.24
N GLU A 18 -3.59 -12.18 11.58
CA GLU A 18 -4.09 -11.69 12.87
C GLU A 18 -3.38 -12.46 13.99
N CYS A 19 -2.22 -11.98 14.33
CA CYS A 19 -1.52 -12.44 15.48
C CYS A 19 -1.75 -11.46 16.63
N LYS A 20 -1.59 -11.94 17.84
CA LYS A 20 -1.67 -11.13 19.07
C LYS A 20 -0.81 -9.86 19.04
N VAL A 21 0.12 -9.75 18.09
CA VAL A 21 0.96 -8.58 17.89
C VAL A 21 0.15 -7.37 17.43
N ILE A 22 -0.81 -7.55 16.52
CA ILE A 22 -1.68 -6.44 16.07
C ILE A 22 -2.53 -5.93 17.24
N ASP A 23 -3.05 -6.82 18.07
CA ASP A 23 -3.82 -6.43 19.26
C ASP A 23 -2.98 -5.63 20.25
N ASN A 24 -1.69 -5.89 20.35
CA ASN A 24 -0.76 -5.13 21.19
C ASN A 24 -0.43 -3.74 20.61
N VAL A 25 -0.58 -3.54 19.31
CA VAL A 25 -0.36 -2.25 18.64
C VAL A 25 -1.58 -1.34 18.77
N LYS A 26 -2.75 -1.89 19.07
CA LYS A 26 -3.99 -1.12 19.27
C LYS A 26 -3.87 -0.21 20.48
N GLY A 27 -3.20 0.91 20.26
CA GLY A 27 -3.25 2.06 21.16
C GLY A 27 -4.52 2.89 20.90
N PRO A 28 -4.73 3.96 21.68
CA PRO A 28 -5.98 4.73 21.63
C PRO A 28 -6.29 5.36 20.27
N ASP A 29 -5.30 5.56 19.39
CA ASP A 29 -5.55 6.11 18.05
C ASP A 29 -4.38 5.86 17.10
N ILE A 30 -4.50 4.83 16.26
CA ILE A 30 -3.49 4.48 15.23
C ILE A 30 -3.26 5.64 14.24
N LYS A 31 -4.28 6.46 14.01
CA LYS A 31 -4.19 7.65 13.16
C LYS A 31 -3.16 8.67 13.68
N MET A 32 -2.88 8.67 14.98
CA MET A 32 -1.87 9.51 15.60
C MET A 32 -0.45 8.93 15.54
N PHE A 33 -0.29 7.73 15.02
CA PHE A 33 1.04 7.14 14.83
C PHE A 33 1.87 8.00 13.89
N ASN A 34 3.17 8.00 14.13
CA ASN A 34 4.13 8.63 13.22
C ASN A 34 3.91 8.09 11.79
N SER A 35 3.76 8.99 10.84
CA SER A 35 3.51 8.63 9.43
C SER A 35 4.60 7.75 8.83
N ALA A 36 5.85 7.91 9.27
CA ALA A 36 6.94 7.06 8.83
C ALA A 36 6.77 5.60 9.31
N MET A 37 6.23 5.40 10.50
CA MET A 37 5.90 4.06 11.02
C MET A 37 4.75 3.43 10.26
N LEU A 38 3.71 4.20 9.96
CA LEU A 38 2.61 3.74 9.12
C LEU A 38 3.10 3.36 7.72
N ALA A 39 3.93 4.18 7.11
CA ALA A 39 4.52 3.91 5.80
C ALA A 39 5.43 2.68 5.80
N TYR A 40 6.19 2.47 6.86
CA TYR A 40 7.04 1.29 7.05
C TYR A 40 6.23 -0.02 7.00
N ILE A 41 5.09 -0.05 7.66
CA ILE A 41 4.16 -1.19 7.60
C ILE A 41 3.48 -1.26 6.23
N GLY A 42 3.00 -0.14 5.72
CA GLY A 42 2.30 -0.07 4.43
C GLY A 42 3.15 -0.50 3.24
N ASP A 43 4.43 -0.22 3.25
CA ASP A 43 5.39 -0.71 2.25
C ASP A 43 5.40 -2.25 2.20
N ALA A 44 5.51 -2.91 3.34
CA ALA A 44 5.48 -4.36 3.44
C ALA A 44 4.14 -4.95 2.98
N VAL A 45 3.03 -4.34 3.38
CA VAL A 45 1.67 -4.75 2.96
C VAL A 45 1.52 -4.64 1.45
N TYR A 46 1.98 -3.55 0.86
CA TYR A 46 1.91 -3.34 -0.58
C TYR A 46 2.81 -4.30 -1.37
N GLU A 47 4.04 -4.49 -0.91
CA GLU A 47 4.97 -5.46 -1.49
C GLU A 47 4.37 -6.88 -1.52
N LEU A 48 3.78 -7.30 -0.42
CA LEU A 48 3.13 -8.60 -0.32
C LEU A 48 1.98 -8.74 -1.31
N PHE A 49 1.13 -7.72 -1.40
CA PHE A 49 0.05 -7.67 -2.39
C PHE A 49 0.57 -7.80 -3.82
N VAL A 50 1.55 -6.99 -4.19
CA VAL A 50 2.12 -7.00 -5.55
C VAL A 50 2.71 -8.37 -5.89
N ARG A 51 3.46 -8.96 -4.99
CA ARG A 51 4.06 -10.29 -5.21
C ARG A 51 2.99 -11.37 -5.34
N THR A 52 1.98 -11.37 -4.49
CA THR A 52 0.84 -12.29 -4.56
C THR A 52 0.10 -12.14 -5.89
N PHE A 53 -0.18 -10.90 -6.30
CA PHE A 53 -0.82 -10.60 -7.57
C PHE A 53 -0.01 -11.13 -8.77
N LEU A 54 1.30 -10.89 -8.80
CA LEU A 54 2.16 -11.36 -9.89
C LEU A 54 2.27 -12.89 -9.94
N VAL A 55 2.36 -13.55 -8.80
CA VAL A 55 2.37 -15.02 -8.74
C VAL A 55 1.05 -15.58 -9.27
N SER A 56 -0.07 -14.97 -8.94
CA SER A 56 -1.40 -15.39 -9.41
C SER A 56 -1.58 -15.29 -10.92
N LYS A 57 -0.82 -14.43 -11.58
CA LYS A 57 -0.79 -14.31 -13.06
C LYS A 57 -0.01 -15.43 -13.77
N GLY A 58 0.55 -16.37 -13.03
CA GLY A 58 1.18 -17.58 -13.59
C GLY A 58 2.60 -17.39 -14.07
N SER A 59 3.36 -16.52 -13.48
CA SER A 59 4.78 -16.36 -13.83
C SER A 59 5.65 -17.45 -13.22
N SER A 60 6.67 -17.85 -13.94
CA SER A 60 7.45 -19.06 -13.68
C SER A 60 8.86 -18.84 -13.10
N GLN A 61 9.37 -17.63 -13.10
CA GLN A 61 10.77 -17.36 -12.70
C GLN A 61 10.87 -16.18 -11.73
N ALA A 62 11.46 -16.40 -10.56
CA ALA A 62 11.62 -15.39 -9.51
C ALA A 62 12.30 -14.09 -10.00
N GLY A 63 13.31 -14.16 -10.86
CA GLY A 63 13.97 -12.98 -11.41
C GLY A 63 13.06 -12.13 -12.31
N LYS A 64 12.19 -12.77 -13.08
CA LYS A 64 11.18 -12.06 -13.90
C LYS A 64 10.09 -11.43 -13.03
N LEU A 65 9.66 -12.14 -12.00
CA LEU A 65 8.72 -11.62 -11.01
C LEU A 65 9.26 -10.38 -10.33
N HIS A 66 10.52 -10.42 -9.90
CA HIS A 66 11.15 -9.27 -9.26
C HIS A 66 11.18 -8.03 -10.18
N LYS A 67 11.57 -8.19 -11.44
CA LYS A 67 11.56 -7.09 -12.42
C LYS A 67 10.18 -6.50 -12.62
N LYS A 68 9.14 -7.34 -12.68
CA LYS A 68 7.76 -6.88 -12.77
C LYS A 68 7.33 -6.16 -11.50
N ALA A 69 7.65 -6.70 -10.31
CA ALA A 69 7.30 -6.09 -9.04
C ALA A 69 7.85 -4.67 -8.91
N VAL A 70 9.07 -4.41 -9.36
CA VAL A 70 9.67 -3.06 -9.34
C VAL A 70 8.82 -2.03 -10.09
N LEU A 71 8.14 -2.41 -11.17
CA LEU A 71 7.26 -1.50 -11.91
C LEU A 71 6.05 -1.03 -11.08
N PHE A 72 5.60 -1.85 -10.13
CA PHE A 72 4.48 -1.53 -9.23
C PHE A 72 4.94 -0.75 -8.00
N VAL A 73 6.09 -1.11 -7.43
CA VAL A 73 6.51 -0.61 -6.11
C VAL A 73 7.38 0.65 -6.16
N LYS A 74 7.89 1.03 -7.33
CA LYS A 74 8.65 2.28 -7.45
C LYS A 74 7.82 3.51 -7.07
N ALA A 75 8.45 4.51 -6.51
CA ALA A 75 7.80 5.71 -6.00
C ALA A 75 6.89 6.40 -7.02
N LYS A 76 7.32 6.48 -8.28
CA LYS A 76 6.50 7.04 -9.36
C LYS A 76 5.18 6.29 -9.56
N ALA A 77 5.22 4.95 -9.57
CA ALA A 77 4.01 4.14 -9.73
C ALA A 77 3.05 4.33 -8.55
N GLN A 78 3.57 4.32 -7.33
CA GLN A 78 2.77 4.57 -6.13
C GLN A 78 2.17 5.98 -6.11
N ALA A 79 2.92 6.99 -6.55
CA ALA A 79 2.41 8.36 -6.68
C ALA A 79 1.25 8.45 -7.67
N GLU A 80 1.35 7.78 -8.81
CA GLU A 80 0.27 7.73 -9.80
C GLU A 80 -0.97 7.00 -9.27
N ILE A 81 -0.78 5.94 -8.50
CA ILE A 81 -1.87 5.21 -7.87
C ILE A 81 -2.63 6.12 -6.90
N ILE A 82 -1.93 6.75 -5.96
CA ILE A 82 -2.59 7.59 -4.95
C ILE A 82 -3.30 8.79 -5.58
N ASP A 83 -2.75 9.37 -6.62
CA ASP A 83 -3.42 10.46 -7.34
C ASP A 83 -4.74 9.99 -7.97
N LYS A 84 -4.75 8.83 -8.62
CA LYS A 84 -5.94 8.28 -9.26
C LYS A 84 -7.03 7.86 -8.27
N ILE A 85 -6.67 7.34 -7.11
CA ILE A 85 -7.64 6.91 -6.10
C ILE A 85 -8.06 8.04 -5.15
N SER A 86 -7.47 9.21 -5.23
CA SER A 86 -7.69 10.32 -4.28
C SER A 86 -9.16 10.72 -4.13
N GLU A 87 -9.92 10.65 -5.23
CA GLU A 87 -11.35 10.99 -5.23
C GLU A 87 -12.21 10.00 -4.45
N TYR A 88 -11.75 8.77 -4.29
CA TYR A 88 -12.47 7.70 -3.58
C TYR A 88 -12.12 7.62 -2.09
N LEU A 89 -11.17 8.44 -1.63
CA LEU A 89 -10.73 8.45 -0.24
C LEU A 89 -11.70 9.23 0.63
N THR A 90 -11.90 8.73 1.86
CA THR A 90 -12.58 9.49 2.91
C THR A 90 -11.72 10.67 3.38
N GLU A 91 -12.31 11.64 4.06
CA GLU A 91 -11.57 12.78 4.61
C GLU A 91 -10.50 12.35 5.63
N GLU A 92 -10.77 11.32 6.41
CA GLU A 92 -9.81 10.73 7.36
C GLU A 92 -8.64 10.08 6.61
N GLU A 93 -8.91 9.31 5.56
CA GLU A 93 -7.87 8.70 4.71
C GLU A 93 -7.01 9.76 4.01
N LYS A 94 -7.63 10.81 3.48
CA LYS A 94 -6.92 11.96 2.90
C LYS A 94 -6.00 12.64 3.92
N ASP A 95 -6.43 12.76 5.18
CA ASP A 95 -5.60 13.31 6.24
C ASP A 95 -4.37 12.45 6.53
N VAL A 96 -4.54 11.12 6.57
CA VAL A 96 -3.42 10.17 6.72
C VAL A 96 -2.43 10.32 5.56
N VAL A 97 -2.92 10.35 4.33
CA VAL A 97 -2.08 10.55 3.13
C VAL A 97 -1.33 11.87 3.19
N ARG A 98 -2.00 12.96 3.53
CA ARG A 98 -1.41 14.30 3.65
C ARG A 98 -0.29 14.33 4.68
N ARG A 99 -0.51 13.73 5.84
CA ARG A 99 0.53 13.64 6.89
C ARG A 99 1.71 12.78 6.45
N GLY A 100 1.48 11.70 5.72
CA GLY A 100 2.53 10.88 5.12
C GLY A 100 3.37 11.65 4.11
N ARG A 101 2.73 12.41 3.22
CA ARG A 101 3.41 13.28 2.25
C ARG A 101 4.28 14.35 2.92
N ASN A 102 3.85 14.86 4.06
CA ASN A 102 4.52 15.92 4.80
C ASN A 102 5.53 15.42 5.83
N ALA A 103 5.67 14.11 6.00
CA ALA A 103 6.62 13.53 6.93
C ALA A 103 8.06 13.96 6.59
N LYS A 104 8.83 14.32 7.61
CA LYS A 104 10.25 14.65 7.44
C LYS A 104 11.03 13.38 7.13
N THR A 105 11.92 13.46 6.15
CA THR A 105 12.82 12.38 5.78
C THR A 105 14.27 12.77 5.99
N THR A 106 15.09 11.81 6.40
CA THR A 106 16.53 12.03 6.66
C THR A 106 17.38 12.00 5.39
N SER A 107 16.87 11.38 4.32
CA SER A 107 17.50 11.39 2.99
C SER A 107 16.46 11.78 1.95
N MET A 108 16.72 12.90 1.25
CA MET A 108 15.77 13.45 0.28
C MET A 108 16.31 13.31 -1.14
N PRO A 109 15.57 12.58 -2.02
CA PRO A 109 15.78 12.69 -3.47
C PRO A 109 15.58 14.14 -3.94
N LYS A 110 16.15 14.50 -5.08
CA LYS A 110 16.05 15.86 -5.62
C LYS A 110 14.89 16.00 -6.62
N ASN A 111 14.25 17.18 -6.65
CA ASN A 111 13.31 17.61 -7.69
C ASN A 111 12.03 16.74 -7.81
N ALA A 112 11.68 16.28 -9.03
CA ALA A 112 10.51 15.48 -9.32
C ALA A 112 10.50 14.14 -8.56
N GLU A 113 11.65 13.56 -8.31
CA GLU A 113 11.80 12.35 -7.51
C GLU A 113 11.37 12.56 -6.06
N LEU A 114 11.59 13.75 -5.51
CA LEU A 114 11.11 14.11 -4.18
C LEU A 114 9.56 14.13 -4.13
N ALA A 115 8.90 14.66 -5.15
CA ALA A 115 7.44 14.68 -5.23
C ALA A 115 6.89 13.25 -5.27
N TYR A 116 7.44 12.39 -6.10
CA TYR A 116 7.06 10.98 -6.16
C TYR A 116 7.29 10.25 -4.83
N TYR A 117 8.43 10.50 -4.21
CA TYR A 117 8.76 9.92 -2.90
C TYR A 117 7.74 10.31 -1.83
N LYS A 118 7.38 11.58 -1.75
CA LYS A 118 6.39 12.08 -0.79
C LYS A 118 5.01 11.47 -1.01
N HIS A 119 4.55 11.40 -2.25
CA HIS A 119 3.28 10.79 -2.60
C HIS A 119 3.27 9.28 -2.30
N ALA A 120 4.36 8.58 -2.61
CA ALA A 120 4.52 7.17 -2.26
C ALA A 120 4.46 6.95 -0.75
N THR A 121 5.13 7.78 0.04
CA THR A 121 5.07 7.72 1.51
C THR A 121 3.65 7.94 2.02
N GLY A 122 2.90 8.86 1.43
CA GLY A 122 1.48 9.07 1.74
C GLY A 122 0.62 7.84 1.44
N PHE A 123 0.84 7.21 0.30
CA PHE A 123 0.17 5.97 -0.09
C PHE A 123 0.48 4.82 0.87
N GLU A 124 1.74 4.58 1.16
CA GLU A 124 2.18 3.55 2.10
C GLU A 124 1.63 3.81 3.51
N ALA A 125 1.61 5.06 3.97
CA ALA A 125 1.03 5.42 5.26
C ALA A 125 -0.47 5.10 5.33
N LEU A 126 -1.22 5.31 4.25
CA LEU A 126 -2.62 4.92 4.15
C LEU A 126 -2.80 3.41 4.30
N LEU A 127 -2.01 2.63 3.58
CA LEU A 127 -2.09 1.17 3.65
C LEU A 127 -1.73 0.64 5.05
N GLY A 128 -0.69 1.18 5.66
CA GLY A 128 -0.28 0.84 7.03
C GLY A 128 -1.37 1.20 8.05
N TYR A 129 -1.98 2.36 7.89
CA TYR A 129 -3.10 2.81 8.74
C TYR A 129 -4.29 1.84 8.67
N LEU A 130 -4.73 1.48 7.47
CA LEU A 130 -5.85 0.55 7.29
C LEU A 130 -5.54 -0.84 7.82
N TYR A 131 -4.32 -1.33 7.59
CA TYR A 131 -3.87 -2.62 8.08
C TYR A 131 -3.84 -2.67 9.62
N LEU A 132 -3.22 -1.70 10.27
CA LEU A 132 -3.13 -1.65 11.74
C LEU A 132 -4.48 -1.41 12.43
N ASN A 133 -5.41 -0.72 11.77
CA ASN A 133 -6.78 -0.59 12.22
C ASN A 133 -7.64 -1.85 11.99
N ASN A 134 -7.06 -2.90 11.44
CA ASN A 134 -7.81 -4.08 11.05
C ASN A 134 -8.98 -3.79 10.09
N ASN A 135 -8.85 -2.74 9.29
CA ASN A 135 -9.85 -2.39 8.28
C ASN A 135 -9.51 -3.06 6.94
N LEU A 136 -9.51 -4.39 6.96
CA LEU A 136 -9.09 -5.21 5.81
C LEU A 136 -10.03 -5.05 4.62
N ASP A 137 -11.33 -4.92 4.83
CA ASP A 137 -12.29 -4.73 3.74
C ASP A 137 -12.00 -3.45 2.95
N ARG A 138 -11.70 -2.35 3.67
CA ARG A 138 -11.33 -1.10 3.02
C ARG A 138 -9.96 -1.18 2.33
N LEU A 139 -9.00 -1.82 2.97
CA LEU A 139 -7.68 -2.07 2.39
C LEU A 139 -7.80 -2.81 1.06
N LEU A 140 -8.58 -3.88 1.01
CA LEU A 140 -8.82 -4.67 -0.20
C LEU A 140 -9.55 -3.86 -1.27
N GLN A 141 -10.51 -3.04 -0.87
CA GLN A 141 -11.21 -2.13 -1.78
C GLN A 141 -10.24 -1.20 -2.51
N ILE A 142 -9.29 -0.62 -1.78
CA ILE A 142 -8.23 0.23 -2.35
C ILE A 142 -7.30 -0.59 -3.24
N MET A 143 -6.88 -1.77 -2.79
CA MET A 143 -6.01 -2.66 -3.58
C MET A 143 -6.66 -3.08 -4.90
N ASN A 144 -7.98 -3.22 -4.96
CA ASN A 144 -8.71 -3.58 -6.18
C ASN A 144 -8.57 -2.56 -7.32
N TYR A 145 -8.29 -1.30 -7.03
CA TYR A 145 -8.06 -0.30 -8.08
C TYR A 145 -6.70 -0.43 -8.75
N ILE A 146 -5.72 -1.04 -8.07
CA ILE A 146 -4.32 -1.00 -8.48
C ILE A 146 -4.02 -1.74 -9.78
N PRO A 147 -4.52 -2.98 -9.99
CA PRO A 147 -4.29 -3.70 -11.25
C PRO A 147 -4.73 -2.92 -12.47
N ASP A 148 -5.92 -2.32 -12.43
CA ASP A 148 -6.46 -1.55 -13.54
C ASP A 148 -5.59 -0.32 -13.84
N ILE A 149 -5.16 0.40 -12.81
CA ILE A 149 -4.30 1.58 -12.96
C ILE A 149 -2.97 1.26 -13.64
N ILE A 150 -2.42 0.09 -13.37
CA ILE A 150 -1.10 -0.30 -13.88
C ILE A 150 -1.21 -0.98 -15.25
N GLU A 151 -2.26 -1.76 -15.49
CA GLU A 151 -2.49 -2.44 -16.77
C GLU A 151 -2.95 -1.49 -17.90
N GLU A 152 -3.44 -0.28 -17.57
CA GLU A 152 -3.76 0.77 -18.55
C GLU A 152 -2.52 1.40 -19.23
N LYS A 153 -1.33 0.95 -18.89
CA LYS A 153 -0.04 1.39 -19.48
C LYS A 153 0.55 0.36 -20.41
#